data_20bdc3214ac613ca43538855d6c8e73a
#
_entry.id   20bdc3214ac613ca43538855d6c8e73a
#
_cell.length_a   1.000
_cell.length_b   1.000
_cell.length_c   1.000
_cell.angle_alpha   90.00
_cell.angle_beta   90.00
_cell.angle_gamma   90.00
#
_symmetry.space_group_name_H-M   'P 1'
#
loop_
_entity.id
_entity.type
_entity.pdbx_description
1 polymer ?
#
loop_
_entity_poly.entity_id
_entity_poly.type
_entity_poly.pdbx_seq_one_letter_code
_entity_poly.pdbx_strand_id
1 'polypeptide(L)'
;NLPLYCASDIAWEVATNKSKFKKLCKKVGAPVATDYYLTDALTENELKDVKYPVVVKPVDKSGNRGMSYCKNREELVAAYKYARSISDNATIIVERELHGPEFAVNYVLADGEISLLYFSSEHNQPGYLENMYSIIYTQSADLKKYINEVNDSVKKVFKEAGCREGVAWVETILDEDGHFYLLEMGYRFGGEMTYV
;
A
#
# COMPACT_ATOMS: atom_id res chain seq x y z
N ASN A 1 -4.79 -31.73 -18.56
CA ASN A 1 -4.16 -30.52 -18.07
C ASN A 1 -5.24 -29.59 -17.54
N LEU A 2 -5.26 -29.34 -16.24
CA LEU A 2 -6.12 -28.31 -15.67
C LEU A 2 -5.43 -26.96 -15.87
N PRO A 3 -6.15 -25.90 -16.26
CA PRO A 3 -5.57 -24.56 -16.32
C PRO A 3 -5.13 -24.15 -14.92
N LEU A 4 -3.87 -23.73 -14.79
CA LEU A 4 -3.33 -23.20 -13.55
C LEU A 4 -3.46 -21.67 -13.59
N TYR A 5 -4.34 -21.13 -12.74
CA TYR A 5 -4.46 -19.69 -12.57
C TYR A 5 -3.45 -19.24 -11.52
N CYS A 6 -2.35 -18.67 -11.96
CA CYS A 6 -1.36 -18.08 -11.08
C CYS A 6 -1.02 -16.66 -11.54
N ALA A 7 -0.51 -15.84 -10.63
CA ALA A 7 -0.04 -14.52 -10.95
C ALA A 7 1.11 -14.60 -11.96
N SER A 8 1.15 -13.67 -12.92
CA SER A 8 2.34 -13.45 -13.73
C SER A 8 3.49 -12.98 -12.86
N ASP A 9 4.73 -13.15 -13.32
CA ASP A 9 5.91 -12.65 -12.59
C ASP A 9 5.80 -11.16 -12.25
N ILE A 10 5.27 -10.36 -13.18
CA ILE A 10 5.05 -8.92 -12.96
C ILE A 10 4.01 -8.68 -11.86
N ALA A 11 2.87 -9.37 -11.92
CA ALA A 11 1.82 -9.24 -10.90
C ALA A 11 2.32 -9.67 -9.52
N TRP A 12 3.09 -10.77 -9.45
CA TRP A 12 3.73 -11.22 -8.23
C TRP A 12 4.70 -10.17 -7.66
N GLU A 13 5.59 -9.64 -8.50
CA GLU A 13 6.56 -8.64 -8.08
C GLU A 13 5.91 -7.35 -7.56
N VAL A 14 4.87 -6.89 -8.23
CA VAL A 14 4.13 -5.68 -7.83
C VAL A 14 3.37 -5.92 -6.54
N ALA A 15 2.75 -7.09 -6.37
CA ALA A 15 1.97 -7.43 -5.17
C ALA A 15 2.83 -7.74 -3.93
N THR A 16 4.13 -8.05 -4.11
CA THR A 16 5.03 -8.42 -3.00
C THR A 16 6.11 -7.39 -2.71
N ASN A 17 6.20 -6.33 -3.50
CA ASN A 17 7.21 -5.29 -3.35
C ASN A 17 6.61 -3.88 -3.44
N LYS A 18 6.50 -3.22 -2.31
CA LYS A 18 5.90 -1.88 -2.18
C LYS A 18 6.56 -0.82 -3.09
N SER A 19 7.87 -0.90 -3.33
CA SER A 19 8.55 0.04 -4.23
C SER A 19 8.15 -0.18 -5.69
N LYS A 20 8.00 -1.45 -6.13
CA LYS A 20 7.52 -1.77 -7.49
C LYS A 20 6.07 -1.35 -7.67
N PHE A 21 5.22 -1.58 -6.66
CA PHE A 21 3.85 -1.10 -6.65
C PHE A 21 3.78 0.42 -6.80
N LYS A 22 4.50 1.18 -5.98
CA LYS A 22 4.52 2.65 -6.06
C LYS A 22 5.03 3.17 -7.40
N LYS A 23 6.07 2.53 -7.97
CA LYS A 23 6.57 2.88 -9.32
C LYS A 23 5.48 2.67 -10.37
N LEU A 24 4.74 1.58 -10.28
CA LEU A 24 3.64 1.30 -11.21
C LEU A 24 2.51 2.31 -11.04
N CYS A 25 2.10 2.62 -9.80
CA CYS A 25 1.12 3.65 -9.50
C CYS A 25 1.50 5.00 -10.14
N LYS A 26 2.73 5.44 -9.94
CA LYS A 26 3.24 6.70 -10.55
C LYS A 26 3.19 6.65 -12.08
N LYS A 27 3.54 5.50 -12.69
CA LYS A 27 3.49 5.32 -14.16
C LYS A 27 2.09 5.53 -14.72
N VAL A 28 1.05 5.08 -14.02
CA VAL A 28 -0.35 5.17 -14.47
C VAL A 28 -1.09 6.39 -13.93
N GLY A 29 -0.43 7.24 -13.15
CA GLY A 29 -1.03 8.43 -12.53
C GLY A 29 -1.92 8.12 -11.31
N ALA A 30 -1.75 6.96 -10.68
CA ALA A 30 -2.45 6.63 -9.45
C ALA A 30 -1.77 7.31 -8.24
N PRO A 31 -2.54 7.85 -7.29
CA PRO A 31 -2.00 8.62 -6.17
C PRO A 31 -1.29 7.72 -5.16
N VAL A 32 -0.08 8.11 -4.79
CA VAL A 32 0.73 7.50 -3.72
C VAL A 32 1.43 8.59 -2.91
N ALA A 33 1.74 8.31 -1.65
CA ALA A 33 2.47 9.25 -0.80
C ALA A 33 3.80 9.69 -1.45
N THR A 34 4.20 10.93 -1.17
CA THR A 34 5.49 11.47 -1.62
C THR A 34 6.65 10.67 -1.03
N ASP A 35 7.54 10.17 -1.89
CA ASP A 35 8.74 9.45 -1.48
C ASP A 35 9.94 10.37 -1.34
N TYR A 36 10.80 10.03 -0.38
CA TYR A 36 12.15 10.56 -0.24
C TYR A 36 13.15 9.45 -0.56
N TYR A 37 13.99 9.68 -1.57
CA TYR A 37 14.97 8.68 -2.02
C TYR A 37 16.24 8.83 -1.22
N LEU A 38 16.42 7.96 -0.22
CA LEU A 38 17.59 7.92 0.63
C LEU A 38 18.43 6.69 0.31
N THR A 39 19.73 6.80 0.50
CA THR A 39 20.68 5.68 0.43
C THR A 39 21.18 5.29 1.82
N ASP A 40 21.91 4.18 1.92
CA ASP A 40 22.52 3.75 3.18
C ASP A 40 23.53 4.79 3.75
N ALA A 41 23.99 5.72 2.91
CA ALA A 41 24.88 6.80 3.32
C ALA A 41 24.19 7.88 4.16
N LEU A 42 22.87 8.07 4.01
CA LEU A 42 22.06 9.06 4.70
C LEU A 42 22.76 10.44 4.76
N THR A 43 23.17 10.91 3.57
CA THR A 43 23.96 12.15 3.45
C THR A 43 23.14 13.38 3.85
N GLU A 44 23.84 14.47 4.21
CA GLU A 44 23.18 15.77 4.48
C GLU A 44 22.29 16.23 3.32
N ASN A 45 22.75 16.01 2.08
CA ASN A 45 21.97 16.39 0.91
C ASN A 45 20.67 15.59 0.74
N GLU A 46 20.68 14.32 1.12
CA GLU A 46 19.48 13.48 1.09
C GLU A 46 18.49 13.85 2.21
N LEU A 47 19.01 14.16 3.39
CA LEU A 47 18.18 14.39 4.58
C LEU A 47 17.60 15.81 4.68
N LYS A 48 18.24 16.82 4.06
CA LYS A 48 17.81 18.22 4.15
C LYS A 48 16.43 18.52 3.57
N ASP A 49 16.01 17.74 2.56
CA ASP A 49 14.76 17.95 1.82
C ASP A 49 13.60 17.12 2.39
N VAL A 50 13.85 16.29 3.42
CA VAL A 50 12.83 15.50 4.08
C VAL A 50 11.90 16.38 4.91
N LYS A 51 10.62 16.33 4.62
CA LYS A 51 9.56 17.04 5.36
C LYS A 51 8.87 16.06 6.31
N TYR A 52 9.00 16.33 7.60
CA TYR A 52 8.41 15.49 8.65
C TYR A 52 6.93 15.84 8.93
N PRO A 53 6.11 14.89 9.42
CA PRO A 53 6.46 13.51 9.76
C PRO A 53 6.59 12.61 8.53
N VAL A 54 7.38 11.53 8.66
CA VAL A 54 7.57 10.50 7.61
C VAL A 54 7.43 9.10 8.17
N VAL A 55 7.10 8.16 7.29
CA VAL A 55 7.12 6.72 7.55
C VAL A 55 8.32 6.09 6.88
N VAL A 56 9.04 5.27 7.64
CA VAL A 56 10.14 4.41 7.15
C VAL A 56 9.67 2.97 7.17
N LYS A 57 9.81 2.25 6.05
CA LYS A 57 9.41 0.84 5.96
C LYS A 57 10.24 0.04 4.96
N PRO A 58 10.56 -1.25 5.25
CA PRO A 58 11.16 -2.13 4.26
C PRO A 58 10.16 -2.46 3.15
N VAL A 59 10.66 -2.73 1.94
CA VAL A 59 9.81 -3.04 0.76
C VAL A 59 9.25 -4.45 0.78
N ASP A 60 9.85 -5.36 1.55
CA ASP A 60 9.68 -6.82 1.51
C ASP A 60 9.11 -7.41 2.81
N LYS A 61 8.66 -6.58 3.73
CA LYS A 61 8.05 -7.05 4.98
C LYS A 61 6.56 -6.69 5.03
N SER A 62 5.78 -7.52 5.72
CA SER A 62 4.35 -7.38 5.95
C SER A 62 4.04 -7.25 7.44
N GLY A 63 2.83 -6.86 7.80
CA GLY A 63 2.37 -6.74 9.17
C GLY A 63 3.18 -5.71 9.94
N ASN A 64 3.44 -4.55 9.35
CA ASN A 64 4.17 -3.41 9.92
C ASN A 64 5.58 -3.73 10.48
N ARG A 65 6.14 -4.92 10.16
CA ARG A 65 7.49 -5.27 10.60
C ARG A 65 8.53 -4.34 10.00
N GLY A 66 9.24 -3.62 10.88
CA GLY A 66 10.24 -2.65 10.48
C GLY A 66 9.69 -1.31 10.04
N MET A 67 8.37 -1.08 10.14
CA MET A 67 7.77 0.22 9.95
C MET A 67 8.00 1.10 11.17
N SER A 68 8.27 2.37 10.93
CA SER A 68 8.47 3.37 11.98
C SER A 68 7.95 4.73 11.52
N TYR A 69 7.27 5.42 12.42
CA TYR A 69 6.84 6.81 12.25
C TYR A 69 7.92 7.74 12.82
N CYS A 70 8.35 8.72 12.05
CA CYS A 70 9.48 9.57 12.40
C CYS A 70 9.09 11.05 12.33
N LYS A 71 9.22 11.74 13.44
CA LYS A 71 8.87 13.17 13.59
C LYS A 71 10.05 14.11 13.36
N ASN A 72 11.26 13.56 13.30
CA ASN A 72 12.50 14.31 13.17
C ASN A 72 13.58 13.45 12.52
N ARG A 73 14.73 14.07 12.26
CA ARG A 73 15.87 13.47 11.59
C ARG A 73 16.51 12.31 12.38
N GLU A 74 16.62 12.47 13.68
CA GLU A 74 17.24 11.49 14.56
C GLU A 74 16.45 10.18 14.54
N GLU A 75 15.13 10.29 14.63
CA GLU A 75 14.21 9.15 14.52
C GLU A 75 14.29 8.51 13.14
N LEU A 76 14.31 9.31 12.06
CA LEU A 76 14.44 8.81 10.69
C LEU A 76 15.72 7.99 10.50
N VAL A 77 16.88 8.50 10.95
CA VAL A 77 18.16 7.80 10.81
C VAL A 77 18.17 6.47 11.59
N ALA A 78 17.62 6.46 12.80
CA ALA A 78 17.49 5.24 13.60
C ALA A 78 16.55 4.21 12.94
N ALA A 79 15.38 4.68 12.50
CA ALA A 79 14.37 3.87 11.83
C ALA A 79 14.88 3.27 10.50
N TYR A 80 15.59 4.06 9.70
CA TYR A 80 16.18 3.60 8.43
C TYR A 80 17.17 2.45 8.67
N LYS A 81 18.09 2.62 9.63
CA LYS A 81 19.06 1.57 10.00
C LYS A 81 18.37 0.31 10.51
N TYR A 82 17.32 0.47 11.31
CA TYR A 82 16.52 -0.67 11.79
C TYR A 82 15.81 -1.38 10.63
N ALA A 83 15.07 -0.67 9.80
CA ALA A 83 14.39 -1.23 8.64
C ALA A 83 15.40 -1.95 7.71
N ARG A 84 16.58 -1.35 7.52
CA ARG A 84 17.65 -1.93 6.70
C ARG A 84 18.22 -3.22 7.29
N SER A 85 18.30 -3.32 8.62
CA SER A 85 18.84 -4.51 9.30
C SER A 85 17.94 -5.75 9.20
N ILE A 86 16.64 -5.56 8.96
CA ILE A 86 15.67 -6.67 8.90
C ILE A 86 15.16 -6.94 7.48
N SER A 87 15.44 -6.06 6.53
CA SER A 87 15.08 -6.23 5.13
C SER A 87 16.06 -7.15 4.41
N ASP A 88 15.53 -8.09 3.64
CA ASP A 88 16.33 -8.90 2.71
C ASP A 88 16.61 -8.12 1.41
N ASN A 89 15.94 -6.98 1.22
CA ASN A 89 16.12 -6.10 0.08
C ASN A 89 16.93 -4.85 0.48
N ALA A 90 17.73 -4.34 -0.46
CA ALA A 90 18.51 -3.12 -0.23
C ALA A 90 17.65 -1.83 -0.20
N THR A 91 16.41 -1.89 -0.66
CA THR A 91 15.54 -0.72 -0.76
C THR A 91 14.72 -0.53 0.51
N ILE A 92 14.82 0.66 1.09
CA ILE A 92 13.96 1.13 2.18
C ILE A 92 13.11 2.28 1.65
N ILE A 93 11.82 2.23 1.92
CA ILE A 93 10.90 3.32 1.61
C ILE A 93 10.93 4.33 2.74
N VAL A 94 11.08 5.60 2.37
CA VAL A 94 10.83 6.74 3.25
C VAL A 94 9.80 7.61 2.53
N GLU A 95 8.66 7.83 3.16
CA GLU A 95 7.57 8.56 2.55
C GLU A 95 6.85 9.48 3.53
N ARG A 96 6.14 10.47 3.00
CA ARG A 96 5.27 11.33 3.81
C ARG A 96 4.30 10.47 4.61
N GLU A 97 4.18 10.71 5.89
CA GLU A 97 3.14 10.11 6.71
C GLU A 97 1.76 10.57 6.25
N LEU A 98 0.83 9.64 6.14
CA LEU A 98 -0.56 9.88 5.81
C LEU A 98 -1.40 9.67 7.06
N HIS A 99 -2.43 10.48 7.24
CA HIS A 99 -3.30 10.43 8.42
C HIS A 99 -4.76 10.38 8.00
N GLY A 100 -5.47 9.34 8.43
CA GLY A 100 -6.89 9.22 8.16
C GLY A 100 -7.37 7.77 8.23
N PRO A 101 -8.63 7.53 7.87
CA PRO A 101 -9.19 6.19 7.83
C PRO A 101 -8.57 5.36 6.71
N GLU A 102 -8.28 4.10 7.03
CA GLU A 102 -7.78 3.10 6.10
C GLU A 102 -8.93 2.26 5.54
N PHE A 103 -8.76 1.82 4.31
CA PHE A 103 -9.75 1.02 3.59
C PHE A 103 -9.07 -0.11 2.83
N ALA A 104 -9.70 -1.28 2.86
CA ALA A 104 -9.39 -2.38 1.97
C ALA A 104 -10.46 -2.46 0.87
N VAL A 105 -10.01 -2.40 -0.39
CA VAL A 105 -10.90 -2.40 -1.54
C VAL A 105 -10.63 -3.63 -2.39
N ASN A 106 -11.64 -4.46 -2.54
CA ASN A 106 -11.52 -5.76 -3.20
C ASN A 106 -12.17 -5.73 -4.58
N TYR A 107 -11.56 -6.45 -5.51
CA TYR A 107 -11.96 -6.53 -6.91
C TYR A 107 -12.02 -7.97 -7.37
N VAL A 108 -12.96 -8.24 -8.26
CA VAL A 108 -13.01 -9.48 -9.04
C VAL A 108 -12.57 -9.19 -10.47
N LEU A 109 -11.77 -10.10 -11.01
CA LEU A 109 -11.23 -10.03 -12.36
C LEU A 109 -11.70 -11.26 -13.14
N ALA A 110 -12.29 -11.05 -14.30
CA ALA A 110 -12.74 -12.12 -15.18
C ALA A 110 -12.59 -11.67 -16.64
N ASP A 111 -11.93 -12.47 -17.46
CA ASP A 111 -11.67 -12.17 -18.89
C ASP A 111 -10.99 -10.79 -19.11
N GLY A 112 -10.21 -10.33 -18.13
CA GLY A 112 -9.55 -9.02 -18.14
C GLY A 112 -10.44 -7.85 -17.77
N GLU A 113 -11.73 -8.07 -17.51
CA GLU A 113 -12.62 -7.08 -16.91
C GLU A 113 -12.39 -7.02 -15.39
N ILE A 114 -12.45 -5.80 -14.83
CA ILE A 114 -12.15 -5.55 -13.41
C ILE A 114 -13.34 -4.85 -12.78
N SER A 115 -13.97 -5.52 -11.82
CA SER A 115 -15.14 -5.02 -11.10
C SER A 115 -14.83 -4.86 -9.62
N LEU A 116 -15.20 -3.71 -9.03
CA LEU A 116 -15.14 -3.49 -7.60
C LEU A 116 -16.15 -4.43 -6.93
N LEU A 117 -15.69 -5.25 -5.99
CA LEU A 117 -16.50 -6.22 -5.27
C LEU A 117 -17.06 -5.61 -3.98
N TYR A 118 -16.18 -5.13 -3.11
CA TYR A 118 -16.59 -4.40 -1.91
C TYR A 118 -15.50 -3.41 -1.46
N PHE A 119 -15.93 -2.45 -0.66
CA PHE A 119 -15.12 -1.39 -0.08
C PHE A 119 -15.33 -1.42 1.44
N SER A 120 -14.31 -1.75 2.20
CA SER A 120 -14.36 -1.86 3.65
C SER A 120 -13.52 -0.79 4.32
N SER A 121 -14.04 -0.19 5.38
CA SER A 121 -13.26 0.66 6.27
C SER A 121 -12.73 -0.17 7.43
N GLU A 122 -11.48 0.06 7.80
CA GLU A 122 -10.76 -0.67 8.82
C GLU A 122 -10.65 0.16 10.11
N HIS A 123 -10.98 -0.46 11.23
CA HIS A 123 -11.02 0.23 12.51
C HIS A 123 -10.24 -0.54 13.57
N ASN A 124 -9.23 0.10 14.13
CA ASN A 124 -8.42 -0.43 15.22
C ASN A 124 -9.08 -0.16 16.57
N GLN A 125 -8.99 -1.12 17.49
CA GLN A 125 -9.38 -0.90 18.86
C GLN A 125 -8.26 -0.16 19.61
N PRO A 126 -8.55 0.98 20.27
CA PRO A 126 -7.55 1.68 21.06
C PRO A 126 -6.89 0.77 22.12
N GLY A 127 -5.56 0.78 22.18
CA GLY A 127 -4.79 0.00 23.14
C GLY A 127 -4.46 -1.43 22.73
N TYR A 128 -4.89 -1.89 21.56
CA TYR A 128 -4.44 -3.14 20.95
C TYR A 128 -3.32 -2.89 19.92
N LEU A 129 -2.60 -3.97 19.62
CA LEU A 129 -1.50 -3.93 18.63
C LEU A 129 -1.98 -3.30 17.32
N GLU A 130 -1.20 -2.38 16.78
CA GLU A 130 -1.48 -1.55 15.60
C GLU A 130 -1.76 -2.33 14.30
N ASN A 131 -1.79 -3.66 14.36
CA ASN A 131 -1.94 -4.57 13.22
C ASN A 131 -3.19 -5.45 13.28
N MET A 132 -4.10 -5.21 14.23
CA MET A 132 -5.33 -6.00 14.35
C MET A 132 -6.54 -5.09 14.28
N TYR A 133 -7.25 -5.17 13.16
CA TYR A 133 -8.54 -4.51 13.03
C TYR A 133 -9.56 -5.21 13.92
N SER A 134 -10.26 -4.44 14.73
CA SER A 134 -11.32 -4.96 15.60
C SER A 134 -12.67 -4.98 14.91
N ILE A 135 -12.86 -4.08 13.93
CA ILE A 135 -14.12 -3.88 13.24
C ILE A 135 -13.85 -3.53 11.79
N ILE A 136 -14.56 -4.20 10.89
CA ILE A 136 -14.53 -3.92 9.45
C ILE A 136 -15.95 -3.63 9.01
N TYR A 137 -16.17 -2.46 8.41
CA TYR A 137 -17.46 -2.09 7.82
C TYR A 137 -17.38 -2.23 6.29
N THR A 138 -18.32 -2.96 5.70
CA THR A 138 -18.41 -3.17 4.24
C THR A 138 -19.20 -2.09 3.52
N GLN A 139 -19.83 -1.18 4.23
CA GLN A 139 -20.56 -0.03 3.68
C GLN A 139 -19.98 1.24 4.25
N SER A 140 -19.15 1.91 3.48
CA SER A 140 -18.58 3.21 3.83
C SER A 140 -19.23 4.33 3.03
N ALA A 141 -19.46 5.46 3.69
CA ALA A 141 -19.92 6.70 3.05
C ALA A 141 -18.90 7.19 2.00
N ASP A 142 -17.63 6.81 2.14
CA ASP A 142 -16.53 7.23 1.27
C ASP A 142 -16.44 6.45 -0.04
N LEU A 143 -17.23 5.37 -0.21
CA LEU A 143 -17.22 4.57 -1.44
C LEU A 143 -17.46 5.40 -2.70
N LYS A 144 -18.43 6.32 -2.67
CA LYS A 144 -18.72 7.17 -3.82
C LYS A 144 -17.56 8.08 -4.18
N LYS A 145 -16.88 8.62 -3.17
CA LYS A 145 -15.70 9.45 -3.36
C LYS A 145 -14.55 8.62 -3.94
N TYR A 146 -14.31 7.42 -3.40
CA TYR A 146 -13.31 6.49 -3.91
C TYR A 146 -13.53 6.16 -5.40
N ILE A 147 -14.77 5.81 -5.76
CA ILE A 147 -15.12 5.49 -7.16
C ILE A 147 -14.80 6.65 -8.09
N ASN A 148 -15.15 7.86 -7.70
CA ASN A 148 -14.96 9.04 -8.54
C ASN A 148 -13.49 9.49 -8.63
N GLU A 149 -12.70 9.26 -7.59
CA GLU A 149 -11.34 9.80 -7.49
C GLU A 149 -10.26 8.82 -7.98
N VAL A 150 -10.31 7.56 -7.53
CA VAL A 150 -9.16 6.65 -7.71
C VAL A 150 -9.48 5.30 -8.35
N ASN A 151 -10.74 4.86 -8.38
CA ASN A 151 -11.10 3.52 -8.85
C ASN A 151 -10.57 3.22 -10.27
N ASP A 152 -10.65 4.17 -11.19
CA ASP A 152 -10.17 3.97 -12.56
C ASP A 152 -8.65 3.86 -12.63
N SER A 153 -7.93 4.59 -11.79
CA SER A 153 -6.47 4.49 -11.70
C SER A 153 -6.04 3.16 -11.08
N VAL A 154 -6.78 2.65 -10.10
CA VAL A 154 -6.56 1.31 -9.50
C VAL A 154 -6.77 0.21 -10.55
N LYS A 155 -7.83 0.28 -11.35
CA LYS A 155 -8.05 -0.66 -12.46
C LYS A 155 -6.90 -0.63 -13.47
N LYS A 156 -6.34 0.56 -13.76
CA LYS A 156 -5.14 0.68 -14.60
C LYS A 156 -3.92 0.03 -13.96
N VAL A 157 -3.72 0.17 -12.64
CA VAL A 157 -2.65 -0.51 -11.92
C VAL A 157 -2.75 -2.02 -12.10
N PHE A 158 -3.93 -2.62 -11.88
CA PHE A 158 -4.13 -4.05 -12.06
C PHE A 158 -3.89 -4.51 -13.50
N LYS A 159 -4.39 -3.76 -14.49
CA LYS A 159 -4.15 -4.07 -15.92
C LYS A 159 -2.67 -4.04 -16.27
N GLU A 160 -1.96 -3.00 -15.87
CA GLU A 160 -0.51 -2.85 -16.12
C GLU A 160 0.34 -3.87 -15.33
N ALA A 161 -0.13 -4.32 -14.17
CA ALA A 161 0.46 -5.44 -13.43
C ALA A 161 0.22 -6.80 -14.10
N GLY A 162 -0.67 -6.87 -15.10
CA GLY A 162 -1.02 -8.13 -15.78
C GLY A 162 -2.01 -9.00 -15.01
N CYS A 163 -2.77 -8.42 -14.09
CA CYS A 163 -3.86 -9.11 -13.39
C CYS A 163 -5.06 -9.28 -14.34
N ARG A 164 -5.49 -10.50 -14.61
CA ARG A 164 -6.56 -10.79 -15.56
C ARG A 164 -7.71 -11.60 -14.99
N GLU A 165 -7.42 -12.53 -14.09
CA GLU A 165 -8.36 -13.50 -13.56
C GLU A 165 -8.25 -13.59 -12.04
N GLY A 166 -9.36 -13.83 -11.36
CA GLY A 166 -9.39 -14.08 -9.93
C GLY A 166 -9.75 -12.86 -9.10
N VAL A 167 -9.02 -12.63 -8.02
CA VAL A 167 -9.29 -11.52 -7.08
C VAL A 167 -8.02 -10.72 -6.81
N ALA A 168 -8.21 -9.42 -6.64
CA ALA A 168 -7.18 -8.51 -6.20
C ALA A 168 -7.75 -7.53 -5.17
N TRP A 169 -6.90 -6.98 -4.35
CA TRP A 169 -7.27 -5.92 -3.41
C TRP A 169 -6.21 -4.83 -3.40
N VAL A 170 -6.62 -3.66 -2.93
CA VAL A 170 -5.73 -2.54 -2.69
C VAL A 170 -6.05 -1.95 -1.32
N GLU A 171 -5.02 -1.67 -0.54
CA GLU A 171 -5.12 -0.85 0.65
C GLU A 171 -4.95 0.62 0.29
N THR A 172 -5.79 1.45 0.88
CA THR A 172 -5.79 2.90 0.63
C THR A 172 -6.15 3.66 1.90
N ILE A 173 -5.66 4.88 1.99
CA ILE A 173 -5.97 5.81 3.08
C ILE A 173 -6.61 7.07 2.51
N LEU A 174 -7.65 7.57 3.14
CA LEU A 174 -8.20 8.89 2.88
C LEU A 174 -7.50 9.88 3.81
N ASP A 175 -6.50 10.56 3.29
CA ASP A 175 -5.66 11.47 4.06
C ASP A 175 -6.43 12.74 4.49
N GLU A 176 -5.93 13.44 5.49
CA GLU A 176 -6.52 14.70 6.00
C GLU A 176 -6.61 15.80 4.94
N ASP A 177 -5.83 15.73 3.86
CA ASP A 177 -5.96 16.62 2.70
C ASP A 177 -7.21 16.35 1.85
N GLY A 178 -7.96 15.31 2.21
CA GLY A 178 -9.20 14.92 1.56
C GLY A 178 -9.00 14.06 0.31
N HIS A 179 -7.81 13.50 0.05
CA HIS A 179 -7.51 12.66 -1.10
C HIS A 179 -7.15 11.22 -0.70
N PHE A 180 -7.51 10.29 -1.56
CA PHE A 180 -7.09 8.89 -1.40
C PHE A 180 -5.66 8.69 -1.88
N TYR A 181 -4.90 7.89 -1.13
CA TYR A 181 -3.55 7.44 -1.50
C TYR A 181 -3.46 5.93 -1.39
N LEU A 182 -2.89 5.29 -2.41
CA LEU A 182 -2.72 3.84 -2.44
C LEU A 182 -1.48 3.43 -1.64
N LEU A 183 -1.60 2.40 -0.80
CA LEU A 183 -0.55 1.92 0.08
C LEU A 183 0.13 0.67 -0.46
N GLU A 184 -0.64 -0.36 -0.76
CA GLU A 184 -0.18 -1.62 -1.34
C GLU A 184 -1.32 -2.35 -2.05
N MET A 185 -0.98 -3.40 -2.79
CA MET A 185 -1.96 -4.30 -3.40
C MET A 185 -1.63 -5.75 -3.11
N GLY A 186 -2.64 -6.61 -3.20
CA GLY A 186 -2.48 -8.05 -3.25
C GLY A 186 -3.21 -8.64 -4.44
N TYR A 187 -2.61 -9.65 -5.09
CA TYR A 187 -3.26 -10.43 -6.15
C TYR A 187 -3.59 -11.82 -5.63
N ARG A 188 -4.50 -11.86 -4.70
CA ARG A 188 -4.98 -13.03 -3.96
C ARG A 188 -6.21 -12.65 -3.14
N PHE A 189 -6.86 -13.60 -2.50
CA PHE A 189 -7.83 -13.29 -1.46
C PHE A 189 -7.15 -12.55 -0.29
N GLY A 190 -7.83 -11.55 0.24
CA GLY A 190 -7.44 -10.89 1.49
C GLY A 190 -7.55 -11.87 2.66
N GLY A 191 -6.81 -11.61 3.75
CA GLY A 191 -6.93 -12.38 5.00
C GLY A 191 -8.26 -12.12 5.72
N GLU A 192 -8.87 -11.01 5.41
CA GLU A 192 -10.12 -10.50 5.97
C GLU A 192 -11.23 -10.73 4.96
N MET A 193 -12.43 -11.03 5.41
CA MET A 193 -13.63 -11.16 4.57
C MET A 193 -13.56 -12.23 3.45
N THR A 194 -12.65 -13.20 3.54
CA THR A 194 -12.56 -14.27 2.54
C THR A 194 -13.77 -15.21 2.53
N TYR A 195 -14.63 -15.12 3.54
CA TYR A 195 -15.75 -16.03 3.78
C TYR A 195 -17.13 -15.38 3.67
N VAL A 196 -17.23 -14.19 3.09
CA VAL A 196 -18.51 -13.47 2.95
C VAL A 196 -19.06 -13.61 1.55
#